data_ac3159024c84f01eb589f49ecf475608
#
_entry.id   ac3159024c84f01eb589f49ecf475608
#
_cell.length_a   1.000
_cell.length_b   1.000
_cell.length_c   1.000
_cell.angle_alpha   90.00
_cell.angle_beta   90.00
_cell.angle_gamma   90.00
#
_symmetry.space_group_name_H-M   'P 1'
#
loop_
_entity.id
_entity.type
_entity.pdbx_description
1 polymer ?
#
loop_
_entity_poly.entity_id
_entity_poly.type
_entity_poly.pdbx_seq_one_letter_code
_entity_poly.pdbx_strand_id
1 'polypeptide(L)'
;MGAPTKARPRAKKPEGQWLVDGKAPLNHDEEIKQESPVLDVKQRVIDTYSKGGFDSIDREDLYPRFKWLGLYTQRKQNLGGEFTGEDNSVLEDKYFMMRIRFDGGICSTAQARAVGELSGDYARSTVDLTDRQNIQFHWVRIEDVPAIWEKLEEHGLNTWDACGDVPRVILGSPVAGIAKDEIIDATPAIRKIQQIVTDDEFQNLPRKFKTAISGNARQDVVHEINDLAFIGVEHPELGPGFECYVGGGLSTNPMLAQSLGAFVTLEQVPDVWANVVRIFRDYGYRRLRNRARLKFLVKEWGVEKFRRILEEDYLGYALPDGPKAPNNLVDRDHIGVHEQKDGNVYIGVKPTLGHMSGEQLIALADLAEKYGVTDLRFTPFKEVLLLGVKPEDVEKLQADLEEMGLYSKPSEFRRGLLSCTGLEYCKLAHVTTKSRAIELADELEERFGDLDSPITISLNGCPNACARHQVSDIGLKGQMVANEDGEKVEGFQVHLGGTIGEGANFGRKLRGHKVLSTELTDYVTRVVQH
;
A
#
# COMPACT_ATOMS: atom_id res chain seq x y z
N MET A 1 -4.71 -21.59 46.67
CA MET A 1 -5.43 -21.65 45.39
C MET A 1 -6.40 -20.47 45.36
N GLY A 2 -6.05 -19.40 44.61
CA GLY A 2 -6.89 -18.21 44.46
C GLY A 2 -8.03 -18.51 43.49
N ALA A 3 -9.25 -18.17 43.88
CA ALA A 3 -10.42 -18.31 43.02
C ALA A 3 -10.28 -17.50 41.74
N PRO A 4 -10.76 -18.00 40.58
CA PRO A 4 -10.68 -17.26 39.32
C PRO A 4 -11.53 -15.99 39.39
N THR A 5 -10.93 -14.85 39.25
CA THR A 5 -11.61 -13.56 39.14
C THR A 5 -12.56 -13.59 37.92
N LYS A 6 -13.85 -13.59 38.15
CA LYS A 6 -14.88 -13.47 37.11
C LYS A 6 -14.63 -12.19 36.32
N ALA A 7 -14.35 -12.31 35.04
CA ALA A 7 -14.23 -11.18 34.13
C ALA A 7 -15.51 -10.34 34.20
N ARG A 8 -15.39 -9.04 34.50
CA ARG A 8 -16.51 -8.10 34.47
C ARG A 8 -17.16 -8.14 33.08
N PRO A 9 -18.50 -8.23 32.98
CA PRO A 9 -19.19 -8.15 31.70
C PRO A 9 -18.81 -6.85 31.01
N ARG A 10 -18.32 -6.93 29.77
CA ARG A 10 -18.07 -5.73 28.98
C ARG A 10 -19.40 -5.04 28.71
N ALA A 11 -19.55 -3.80 29.15
CA ALA A 11 -20.70 -2.98 28.83
C ALA A 11 -20.88 -2.95 27.29
N LYS A 12 -22.11 -3.22 26.81
CA LYS A 12 -22.45 -3.05 25.39
C LYS A 12 -22.21 -1.60 25.02
N LYS A 13 -21.42 -1.37 23.98
CA LYS A 13 -21.18 -0.02 23.47
C LYS A 13 -22.45 0.48 22.81
N PRO A 14 -22.92 1.70 23.14
CA PRO A 14 -24.05 2.30 22.44
C PRO A 14 -23.75 2.44 20.95
N GLU A 15 -24.70 2.16 20.09
CA GLU A 15 -24.62 2.35 18.66
C GLU A 15 -24.43 3.83 18.33
N GLY A 16 -23.62 4.19 17.32
CA GLY A 16 -23.36 5.57 16.94
C GLY A 16 -22.55 6.41 17.95
N GLN A 17 -22.01 5.82 19.00
CA GLN A 17 -21.23 6.55 20.02
C GLN A 17 -19.94 7.19 19.47
N TRP A 18 -19.55 6.87 18.26
CA TRP A 18 -18.31 7.29 17.62
C TRP A 18 -18.51 8.40 16.58
N LEU A 19 -19.73 8.85 16.37
CA LEU A 19 -19.99 10.04 15.58
C LEU A 19 -19.19 11.23 16.14
N VAL A 20 -18.55 11.98 15.25
CA VAL A 20 -17.73 13.14 15.63
C VAL A 20 -18.61 14.29 16.06
N ASP A 21 -19.74 14.51 15.36
CA ASP A 21 -20.64 15.63 15.60
C ASP A 21 -21.26 15.58 17.00
N GLY A 22 -21.06 16.66 17.75
CA GLY A 22 -21.62 16.84 19.10
C GLY A 22 -20.96 16.02 20.20
N LYS A 23 -19.78 15.39 19.96
CA LYS A 23 -19.02 14.66 20.96
C LYS A 23 -17.64 15.24 21.18
N ALA A 24 -17.16 15.14 22.43
CA ALA A 24 -15.80 15.52 22.77
C ALA A 24 -14.80 14.59 22.08
N PRO A 25 -13.62 15.10 21.70
CA PRO A 25 -12.52 14.30 21.21
C PRO A 25 -12.18 13.16 22.17
N LEU A 26 -11.75 12.02 21.63
CA LEU A 26 -11.49 10.82 22.42
C LEU A 26 -10.01 10.57 22.65
N ASN A 27 -9.16 11.27 21.94
CA ASN A 27 -7.70 11.24 22.04
C ASN A 27 -7.13 12.45 21.29
N HIS A 28 -5.84 12.72 21.48
CA HIS A 28 -5.16 13.88 20.92
C HIS A 28 -5.22 13.98 19.38
N ASP A 29 -5.11 12.86 18.65
CA ASP A 29 -5.28 12.89 17.18
C ASP A 29 -6.68 13.38 16.77
N GLU A 30 -7.73 13.08 17.56
CA GLU A 30 -9.09 13.55 17.29
C GLU A 30 -9.28 15.03 17.67
N GLU A 31 -8.58 15.51 18.72
CA GLU A 31 -8.56 16.93 19.10
C GLU A 31 -8.01 17.79 17.95
N ILE A 32 -6.83 17.42 17.45
CA ILE A 32 -6.17 18.13 16.36
C ILE A 32 -7.03 18.22 15.08
N LYS A 33 -7.75 17.14 14.76
CA LYS A 33 -8.66 17.13 13.60
C LYS A 33 -9.87 18.06 13.75
N GLN A 34 -10.22 18.48 14.98
CA GLN A 34 -11.30 19.40 15.27
C GLN A 34 -10.85 20.86 15.37
N GLU A 35 -9.58 21.14 15.61
CA GLU A 35 -9.06 22.50 15.78
C GLU A 35 -9.05 23.30 14.48
N SER A 36 -8.63 22.69 13.37
CA SER A 36 -8.56 23.31 12.04
C SER A 36 -8.51 22.26 10.95
N PRO A 37 -8.86 22.62 9.69
CA PRO A 37 -8.63 21.74 8.57
C PRO A 37 -7.17 21.26 8.53
N VAL A 38 -6.98 19.94 8.41
CA VAL A 38 -5.64 19.34 8.55
C VAL A 38 -4.67 19.76 7.44
N LEU A 39 -5.18 20.16 6.28
CA LEU A 39 -4.37 20.63 5.16
C LEU A 39 -3.90 22.10 5.31
N ASP A 40 -4.43 22.87 6.27
CA ASP A 40 -3.94 24.24 6.55
C ASP A 40 -2.45 24.29 6.89
N VAL A 41 -1.91 23.16 7.36
CA VAL A 41 -0.48 23.03 7.62
C VAL A 41 0.38 23.22 6.37
N LYS A 42 -0.17 23.03 5.16
CA LYS A 42 0.52 23.29 3.88
C LYS A 42 1.04 24.73 3.83
N GLN A 43 0.18 25.69 4.17
CA GLN A 43 0.57 27.10 4.15
C GLN A 43 1.67 27.40 5.18
N ARG A 44 1.62 26.79 6.37
CA ARG A 44 2.68 26.95 7.38
C ARG A 44 4.03 26.36 6.91
N VAL A 45 4.02 25.27 6.15
CA VAL A 45 5.23 24.73 5.53
C VAL A 45 5.83 25.76 4.56
N ILE A 46 5.01 26.36 3.70
CA ILE A 46 5.47 27.34 2.69
C ILE A 46 5.97 28.63 3.34
N ASP A 47 5.22 29.19 4.29
CA ASP A 47 5.48 30.52 4.83
C ASP A 47 6.51 30.53 5.95
N THR A 48 6.60 29.46 6.73
CA THR A 48 7.35 29.44 7.99
C THR A 48 8.42 28.34 8.01
N TYR A 49 8.03 27.07 7.87
CA TYR A 49 8.93 25.96 8.17
C TYR A 49 10.01 25.77 7.11
N SER A 50 9.70 25.99 5.82
CA SER A 50 10.70 25.96 4.76
C SER A 50 11.77 27.03 4.90
N LYS A 51 11.45 28.15 5.55
CA LYS A 51 12.39 29.29 5.78
C LYS A 51 13.15 29.14 7.10
N GLY A 52 12.50 28.56 8.11
CA GLY A 52 13.06 28.40 9.45
C GLY A 52 13.81 27.09 9.68
N GLY A 53 13.68 26.12 8.78
CA GLY A 53 14.28 24.79 8.88
C GLY A 53 13.56 23.87 9.87
N PHE A 54 14.06 22.65 9.97
CA PHE A 54 13.44 21.59 10.76
C PHE A 54 13.13 21.98 12.22
N ASP A 55 14.04 22.68 12.86
CA ASP A 55 13.93 23.05 14.29
C ASP A 55 12.85 24.13 14.55
N SER A 56 12.30 24.74 13.49
CA SER A 56 11.17 25.69 13.57
C SER A 56 9.80 25.03 13.56
N ILE A 57 9.74 23.72 13.28
CA ILE A 57 8.47 23.03 13.09
C ILE A 57 7.80 22.77 14.44
N ASP A 58 6.55 23.21 14.59
CA ASP A 58 5.73 22.86 15.74
C ASP A 58 5.50 21.35 15.82
N ARG A 59 5.61 20.76 17.01
CA ARG A 59 5.40 19.33 17.24
C ARG A 59 3.98 18.88 16.91
N GLU A 60 2.99 19.76 17.11
CA GLU A 60 1.58 19.54 16.78
C GLU A 60 1.34 19.48 15.26
N ASP A 61 2.22 20.09 14.48
CA ASP A 61 2.21 19.94 13.02
C ASP A 61 3.04 18.74 12.56
N LEU A 62 4.25 18.58 13.12
CA LEU A 62 5.23 17.58 12.69
C LEU A 62 4.69 16.14 12.77
N TYR A 63 4.07 15.76 13.89
CA TYR A 63 3.65 14.38 14.09
C TYR A 63 2.22 14.11 13.64
N PRO A 64 1.21 14.89 14.02
CA PRO A 64 -0.17 14.60 13.64
C PRO A 64 -0.55 15.13 12.26
N ARG A 65 -0.09 16.33 11.83
CA ARG A 65 -0.59 16.97 10.60
C ARG A 65 0.26 16.70 9.35
N PHE A 66 1.57 16.65 9.44
CA PHE A 66 2.44 16.42 8.26
C PHE A 66 2.13 15.15 7.48
N LYS A 67 1.58 14.13 8.16
CA LYS A 67 1.16 12.89 7.48
C LYS A 67 0.09 13.13 6.40
N TRP A 68 -0.78 14.16 6.50
CA TRP A 68 -1.73 14.50 5.44
C TRP A 68 -1.04 15.09 4.22
N LEU A 69 0.12 15.72 4.40
CA LEU A 69 0.96 16.21 3.31
C LEU A 69 1.85 15.11 2.67
N GLY A 70 1.71 13.86 3.10
CA GLY A 70 2.55 12.76 2.64
C GLY A 70 3.94 12.72 3.28
N LEU A 71 4.19 13.50 4.34
CA LEU A 71 5.48 13.65 4.99
C LEU A 71 5.57 12.87 6.31
N TYR A 72 6.67 12.15 6.50
CA TYR A 72 7.04 11.54 7.78
C TYR A 72 8.53 11.76 8.04
N THR A 73 8.92 12.13 9.27
CA THR A 73 10.33 12.11 9.66
C THR A 73 10.89 10.70 9.52
N GLN A 74 12.06 10.58 8.94
CA GLN A 74 12.74 9.30 8.80
C GLN A 74 13.58 8.97 10.04
N ARG A 75 14.02 7.71 10.13
CA ARG A 75 14.90 7.22 11.18
C ARG A 75 16.31 7.75 10.99
N LYS A 76 16.99 8.10 12.08
CA LYS A 76 18.44 8.34 12.08
C LYS A 76 19.17 7.11 11.57
N GLN A 77 20.18 7.34 10.76
CA GLN A 77 21.05 6.27 10.27
C GLN A 77 21.88 5.66 11.39
N ASN A 78 22.24 4.40 11.23
CA ASN A 78 23.09 3.63 12.15
C ASN A 78 22.50 3.44 13.57
N LEU A 79 21.18 3.60 13.73
CA LEU A 79 20.48 3.19 14.94
C LEU A 79 19.86 1.80 14.74
N GLY A 80 20.29 0.83 15.56
CA GLY A 80 19.79 -0.53 15.54
C GLY A 80 18.33 -0.66 16.03
N GLY A 81 17.78 -1.85 15.87
CA GLY A 81 16.39 -2.16 16.25
C GLY A 81 16.11 -2.10 17.76
N GLU A 82 17.13 -2.18 18.59
CA GLU A 82 17.04 -2.06 20.05
C GLU A 82 16.52 -0.69 20.50
N PHE A 83 16.76 0.36 19.72
CA PHE A 83 16.23 1.71 20.00
C PHE A 83 14.77 1.89 19.59
N THR A 84 14.17 0.93 18.89
CA THR A 84 12.78 1.07 18.41
C THR A 84 11.81 1.09 19.58
N GLY A 85 11.05 2.18 19.69
CA GLY A 85 10.16 2.46 20.82
C GLY A 85 10.64 3.58 21.73
N GLU A 86 11.89 4.05 21.54
CA GLU A 86 12.38 5.26 22.19
C GLU A 86 11.63 6.52 21.68
N ASP A 87 11.84 7.65 22.38
CA ASP A 87 11.26 8.92 21.97
C ASP A 87 11.70 9.34 20.56
N ASN A 88 10.84 10.05 19.86
CA ASN A 88 11.13 10.51 18.50
C ASN A 88 12.40 11.37 18.41
N SER A 89 12.74 12.14 19.44
CA SER A 89 13.98 12.95 19.47
C SER A 89 15.25 12.09 19.40
N VAL A 90 15.19 10.84 19.85
CA VAL A 90 16.28 9.86 19.72
C VAL A 90 16.29 9.25 18.32
N LEU A 91 15.11 8.86 17.84
CA LEU A 91 14.96 8.04 16.65
C LEU A 91 14.97 8.81 15.33
N GLU A 92 14.53 10.07 15.31
CA GLU A 92 14.30 10.78 14.07
C GLU A 92 15.49 11.59 13.58
N ASP A 93 15.63 11.64 12.27
CA ASP A 93 16.49 12.57 11.56
C ASP A 93 15.73 13.83 11.16
N LYS A 94 16.44 14.88 10.76
CA LYS A 94 15.88 16.14 10.21
C LYS A 94 15.45 16.02 8.75
N TYR A 95 15.36 14.80 8.23
CA TYR A 95 14.90 14.49 6.89
C TYR A 95 13.53 13.82 6.90
N PHE A 96 12.84 13.94 5.77
CA PHE A 96 11.53 13.36 5.59
C PHE A 96 11.51 12.29 4.52
N MET A 97 10.69 11.26 4.75
CA MET A 97 10.09 10.49 3.67
C MET A 97 8.93 11.31 3.11
N MET A 98 8.88 11.46 1.78
CA MET A 98 7.76 12.07 1.06
C MET A 98 7.10 11.03 0.15
N ARG A 99 5.77 10.99 0.12
CA ARG A 99 5.03 10.06 -0.75
C ARG A 99 4.27 10.81 -1.82
N ILE A 100 4.60 10.52 -3.07
CA ILE A 100 3.95 11.05 -4.27
C ILE A 100 2.82 10.13 -4.66
N ARG A 101 1.67 10.70 -4.97
CA ARG A 101 0.41 10.01 -5.22
C ARG A 101 0.24 9.67 -6.70
N PHE A 102 -0.11 8.41 -7.00
CA PHE A 102 -0.45 7.91 -8.33
C PHE A 102 -1.69 7.03 -8.25
N ASP A 103 -2.89 7.61 -8.37
CA ASP A 103 -4.13 6.84 -8.32
C ASP A 103 -4.25 5.93 -9.55
N GLY A 104 -4.60 4.66 -9.31
CA GLY A 104 -4.60 3.62 -10.34
C GLY A 104 -3.21 3.25 -10.87
N GLY A 105 -2.14 3.77 -10.27
CA GLY A 105 -0.76 3.54 -10.73
C GLY A 105 -0.42 4.21 -12.07
N ILE A 106 -1.25 5.13 -12.55
CA ILE A 106 -1.09 5.76 -13.87
C ILE A 106 0.02 6.80 -13.82
N CYS A 107 1.02 6.66 -14.69
CA CYS A 107 2.18 7.54 -14.78
C CYS A 107 2.57 7.77 -16.24
N SER A 108 2.60 9.02 -16.70
CA SER A 108 3.18 9.33 -18.01
C SER A 108 4.72 9.34 -17.95
N THR A 109 5.37 9.18 -19.10
CA THR A 109 6.85 9.31 -19.20
C THR A 109 7.32 10.70 -18.77
N ALA A 110 6.55 11.76 -19.06
CA ALA A 110 6.84 13.11 -18.59
C ALA A 110 6.79 13.22 -17.06
N GLN A 111 5.80 12.58 -16.41
CA GLN A 111 5.71 12.53 -14.95
C GLN A 111 6.87 11.72 -14.35
N ALA A 112 7.22 10.57 -14.95
CA ALA A 112 8.33 9.75 -14.51
C ALA A 112 9.66 10.53 -14.57
N ARG A 113 9.89 11.25 -15.65
CA ARG A 113 11.08 12.12 -15.81
C ARG A 113 11.12 13.20 -14.74
N ALA A 114 10.04 13.95 -14.54
CA ALA A 114 9.96 15.00 -13.52
C ALA A 114 10.22 14.46 -12.11
N VAL A 115 9.67 13.27 -11.78
CA VAL A 115 9.92 12.61 -10.49
C VAL A 115 11.37 12.14 -10.38
N GLY A 116 11.97 11.64 -11.46
CA GLY A 116 13.39 11.28 -11.49
C GLY A 116 14.30 12.48 -11.23
N GLU A 117 14.06 13.62 -11.91
CA GLU A 117 14.78 14.89 -11.70
C GLU A 117 14.66 15.36 -10.25
N LEU A 118 13.44 15.43 -9.71
CA LEU A 118 13.20 15.81 -8.31
C LEU A 118 13.92 14.89 -7.32
N SER A 119 13.98 13.59 -7.61
CA SER A 119 14.70 12.64 -6.78
C SER A 119 16.20 12.93 -6.77
N GLY A 120 16.80 13.23 -7.93
CA GLY A 120 18.20 13.63 -8.05
C GLY A 120 18.51 14.90 -7.27
N ASP A 121 17.66 15.92 -7.43
CA ASP A 121 17.87 17.25 -6.86
C ASP A 121 17.66 17.30 -5.34
N TYR A 122 16.63 16.58 -4.82
CA TYR A 122 16.14 16.77 -3.45
C TYR A 122 16.09 15.52 -2.58
N ALA A 123 16.28 14.31 -3.15
CA ALA A 123 16.06 13.06 -2.44
C ALA A 123 17.21 12.05 -2.60
N ARG A 124 18.42 12.53 -2.86
CA ARG A 124 19.63 11.71 -3.05
C ARG A 124 19.43 10.57 -4.06
N SER A 125 18.70 10.87 -5.12
CA SER A 125 18.37 9.90 -6.18
C SER A 125 17.67 8.63 -5.67
N THR A 126 16.81 8.72 -4.64
CA THR A 126 16.05 7.58 -4.12
C THR A 126 14.62 7.60 -4.65
N VAL A 127 14.21 6.53 -5.33
CA VAL A 127 12.85 6.29 -5.82
C VAL A 127 12.41 4.92 -5.36
N ASP A 128 11.41 4.86 -4.46
CA ASP A 128 10.86 3.62 -3.94
C ASP A 128 9.42 3.43 -4.39
N LEU A 129 9.18 2.46 -5.26
CA LEU A 129 7.83 2.01 -5.59
C LEU A 129 7.18 1.35 -4.38
N THR A 130 5.90 1.66 -4.15
CA THR A 130 5.16 1.09 -3.04
C THR A 130 4.16 0.03 -3.49
N ASP A 131 3.73 -0.84 -2.57
CA ASP A 131 2.63 -1.79 -2.77
C ASP A 131 1.25 -1.11 -2.96
N ARG A 132 1.22 0.22 -2.96
CA ARG A 132 0.04 1.03 -3.27
C ARG A 132 0.25 1.93 -4.48
N GLN A 133 1.07 1.49 -5.43
CA GLN A 133 1.27 2.15 -6.72
C GLN A 133 1.77 3.61 -6.62
N ASN A 134 2.41 3.96 -5.50
CA ASN A 134 2.98 5.29 -5.26
C ASN A 134 4.50 5.26 -5.36
N ILE A 135 5.10 6.44 -5.39
CA ILE A 135 6.55 6.62 -5.20
C ILE A 135 6.81 7.25 -3.84
N GLN A 136 7.86 6.80 -3.18
CA GLN A 136 8.41 7.42 -1.97
C GLN A 136 9.80 7.97 -2.26
N PHE A 137 10.02 9.22 -1.84
CA PHE A 137 11.34 9.80 -1.67
C PHE A 137 11.80 9.65 -0.23
N HIS A 138 13.12 9.63 -0.05
CA HIS A 138 13.79 9.75 1.24
C HIS A 138 14.73 10.96 1.20
N TRP A 139 15.24 11.38 2.36
CA TRP A 139 16.20 12.48 2.51
C TRP A 139 15.66 13.87 2.16
N VAL A 140 14.35 14.05 2.04
CA VAL A 140 13.75 15.35 1.73
C VAL A 140 13.93 16.29 2.91
N ARG A 141 14.42 17.51 2.66
CA ARG A 141 14.51 18.57 3.66
C ARG A 141 13.25 19.42 3.65
N ILE A 142 12.86 19.97 4.80
CA ILE A 142 11.66 20.81 4.88
C ILE A 142 11.80 22.07 3.99
N GLU A 143 13.01 22.58 3.86
CA GLU A 143 13.33 23.75 3.05
C GLU A 143 13.03 23.52 1.56
N ASP A 144 13.16 22.30 1.08
CA ASP A 144 13.00 21.93 -0.32
C ASP A 144 11.54 21.55 -0.69
N VAL A 145 10.70 21.29 0.34
CA VAL A 145 9.32 20.80 0.13
C VAL A 145 8.48 21.71 -0.78
N PRO A 146 8.48 23.05 -0.64
CA PRO A 146 7.69 23.90 -1.55
C PRO A 146 8.11 23.78 -3.02
N ALA A 147 9.42 23.72 -3.32
CA ALA A 147 9.91 23.57 -4.69
C ALA A 147 9.53 22.20 -5.29
N ILE A 148 9.58 21.14 -4.48
CA ILE A 148 9.13 19.81 -4.90
C ILE A 148 7.62 19.84 -5.22
N TRP A 149 6.80 20.46 -4.39
CA TRP A 149 5.36 20.55 -4.61
C TRP A 149 5.01 21.34 -5.87
N GLU A 150 5.66 22.47 -6.09
CA GLU A 150 5.47 23.29 -7.30
C GLU A 150 5.75 22.45 -8.56
N LYS A 151 6.89 21.76 -8.60
CA LYS A 151 7.25 20.90 -9.74
C LYS A 151 6.30 19.73 -9.94
N LEU A 152 5.81 19.10 -8.86
CA LEU A 152 4.82 18.03 -8.94
C LEU A 152 3.48 18.55 -9.48
N GLU A 153 3.02 19.72 -9.01
CA GLU A 153 1.77 20.35 -9.45
C GLU A 153 1.80 20.72 -10.94
N GLU A 154 2.95 21.19 -11.48
CA GLU A 154 3.15 21.42 -12.92
C GLU A 154 2.87 20.17 -13.78
N HIS A 155 3.08 18.98 -13.21
CA HIS A 155 2.84 17.69 -13.88
C HIS A 155 1.55 17.00 -13.43
N GLY A 156 0.65 17.71 -12.72
CA GLY A 156 -0.60 17.16 -12.22
C GLY A 156 -0.44 16.10 -11.12
N LEU A 157 0.70 16.10 -10.42
CA LEU A 157 1.00 15.23 -9.29
C LEU A 157 0.91 15.99 -7.96
N ASN A 158 0.76 15.25 -6.89
CA ASN A 158 0.75 15.82 -5.53
C ASN A 158 1.12 14.78 -4.47
N THR A 159 1.19 15.23 -3.21
CA THR A 159 1.48 14.37 -2.05
C THR A 159 0.34 14.34 -1.03
N TRP A 160 -0.76 15.10 -1.28
CA TRP A 160 -1.88 15.21 -0.37
C TRP A 160 -2.59 13.87 -0.20
N ASP A 161 -3.02 13.56 1.01
CA ASP A 161 -3.77 12.34 1.34
C ASP A 161 -3.06 11.02 0.96
N ALA A 162 -1.81 11.08 0.52
CA ALA A 162 -1.00 9.88 0.36
C ALA A 162 -0.78 9.17 1.72
N CYS A 163 -0.92 9.90 2.82
CA CYS A 163 -0.84 9.43 4.21
C CYS A 163 -1.96 10.06 5.07
N GLY A 164 -2.01 9.78 6.37
CA GLY A 164 -3.02 10.37 7.29
C GLY A 164 -4.26 9.50 7.52
N ASP A 165 -5.24 10.06 8.21
CA ASP A 165 -6.52 9.42 8.53
C ASP A 165 -7.59 9.84 7.51
N VAL A 166 -7.35 9.47 6.26
CA VAL A 166 -8.08 9.86 5.06
C VAL A 166 -8.21 8.68 4.12
N PRO A 167 -9.05 8.77 3.08
CA PRO A 167 -8.98 7.86 1.95
C PRO A 167 -7.59 7.95 1.29
N ARG A 168 -6.96 6.79 1.12
CA ARG A 168 -5.64 6.68 0.51
C ARG A 168 -5.77 6.56 -1.00
N VAL A 169 -4.64 6.65 -1.67
CA VAL A 169 -4.52 6.34 -3.10
C VAL A 169 -5.34 5.10 -3.44
N ILE A 170 -6.13 5.20 -4.51
CA ILE A 170 -6.95 4.09 -5.01
C ILE A 170 -6.03 3.15 -5.78
N LEU A 171 -5.99 1.88 -5.37
CA LEU A 171 -5.39 0.85 -6.20
C LEU A 171 -6.31 0.59 -7.39
N GLY A 172 -5.77 0.72 -8.59
CA GLY A 172 -6.44 0.35 -9.84
C GLY A 172 -5.73 -0.81 -10.52
N SER A 173 -6.46 -1.57 -11.35
CA SER A 173 -5.79 -2.50 -12.24
C SER A 173 -4.76 -1.74 -13.09
N PRO A 174 -3.47 -2.14 -13.08
CA PRO A 174 -2.45 -1.45 -13.87
C PRO A 174 -2.66 -1.61 -15.38
N VAL A 175 -3.50 -2.52 -15.80
CA VAL A 175 -3.83 -2.79 -17.21
C VAL A 175 -5.28 -2.40 -17.55
N ALA A 176 -5.91 -1.57 -16.70
CA ALA A 176 -7.26 -1.04 -16.96
C ALA A 176 -7.31 -0.32 -18.31
N GLY A 177 -8.34 -0.63 -19.09
CA GLY A 177 -8.58 -0.07 -20.42
C GLY A 177 -7.80 -0.77 -21.55
N ILE A 178 -6.82 -1.64 -21.28
CA ILE A 178 -5.98 -2.26 -22.31
C ILE A 178 -5.95 -3.79 -22.30
N ALA A 179 -6.24 -4.42 -21.16
CA ALA A 179 -6.14 -5.88 -21.04
C ALA A 179 -7.16 -6.60 -21.93
N LYS A 180 -6.72 -7.68 -22.58
CA LYS A 180 -7.55 -8.48 -23.50
C LYS A 180 -8.69 -9.21 -22.78
N ASP A 181 -8.46 -9.59 -21.53
CA ASP A 181 -9.38 -10.33 -20.65
C ASP A 181 -10.11 -9.43 -19.64
N GLU A 182 -10.15 -8.11 -19.90
CA GLU A 182 -10.84 -7.14 -19.04
C GLU A 182 -12.36 -7.30 -19.12
N ILE A 183 -13.00 -7.39 -17.95
CA ILE A 183 -14.45 -7.43 -17.81
C ILE A 183 -15.03 -6.03 -17.97
N ILE A 184 -14.40 -5.04 -17.32
CA ILE A 184 -14.84 -3.65 -17.33
C ILE A 184 -13.68 -2.70 -17.01
N ASP A 185 -13.54 -1.61 -17.76
CA ASP A 185 -12.55 -0.57 -17.45
C ASP A 185 -12.99 0.27 -16.24
N ALA A 186 -12.25 0.17 -15.15
CA ALA A 186 -12.52 0.90 -13.91
C ALA A 186 -11.98 2.35 -13.90
N THR A 187 -11.18 2.74 -14.90
CA THR A 187 -10.51 4.06 -14.94
C THR A 187 -11.48 5.24 -14.80
N PRO A 188 -12.68 5.24 -15.44
CA PRO A 188 -13.63 6.35 -15.28
C PRO A 188 -14.11 6.53 -13.83
N ALA A 189 -14.36 5.43 -13.10
CA ALA A 189 -14.78 5.49 -11.71
C ALA A 189 -13.64 6.01 -10.81
N ILE A 190 -12.40 5.54 -11.01
CA ILE A 190 -11.22 6.01 -10.29
C ILE A 190 -11.07 7.53 -10.47
N ARG A 191 -11.15 8.03 -11.71
CA ARG A 191 -11.05 9.47 -11.99
C ARG A 191 -12.15 10.30 -11.33
N LYS A 192 -13.38 9.80 -11.26
CA LYS A 192 -14.46 10.48 -10.54
C LYS A 192 -14.21 10.53 -9.02
N ILE A 193 -13.71 9.44 -8.44
CA ILE A 193 -13.36 9.43 -7.01
C ILE A 193 -12.21 10.38 -6.74
N GLN A 194 -11.19 10.46 -7.63
CA GLN A 194 -10.09 11.43 -7.50
C GLN A 194 -10.55 12.88 -7.39
N GLN A 195 -11.65 13.24 -8.05
CA GLN A 195 -12.20 14.60 -8.01
C GLN A 195 -12.82 14.98 -6.67
N ILE A 196 -13.27 14.01 -5.90
CA ILE A 196 -13.98 14.24 -4.62
C ILE A 196 -13.19 13.78 -3.39
N VAL A 197 -12.14 12.98 -3.56
CA VAL A 197 -11.43 12.33 -2.43
C VAL A 197 -10.81 13.32 -1.45
N THR A 198 -10.50 14.53 -1.90
CA THR A 198 -9.92 15.61 -1.09
C THR A 198 -10.96 16.56 -0.48
N ASP A 199 -12.26 16.32 -0.69
CA ASP A 199 -13.30 17.12 -0.09
C ASP A 199 -13.22 17.05 1.45
N ASP A 200 -13.53 18.16 2.11
CA ASP A 200 -13.40 18.31 3.57
C ASP A 200 -14.13 17.21 4.36
N GLU A 201 -15.24 16.72 3.83
CA GLU A 201 -16.01 15.66 4.48
C GLU A 201 -15.24 14.34 4.64
N PHE A 202 -14.20 14.09 3.82
CA PHE A 202 -13.37 12.90 3.86
C PHE A 202 -12.04 13.08 4.61
N GLN A 203 -11.73 14.31 5.04
CA GLN A 203 -10.45 14.62 5.69
C GLN A 203 -10.38 14.24 7.17
N ASN A 204 -11.50 13.86 7.78
CA ASN A 204 -11.58 13.47 9.18
C ASN A 204 -12.14 12.05 9.35
N LEU A 205 -11.38 11.05 8.97
CA LEU A 205 -11.74 9.66 9.21
C LEU A 205 -11.16 9.14 10.54
N PRO A 206 -11.74 8.08 11.13
CA PRO A 206 -11.17 7.44 12.33
C PRO A 206 -9.74 6.94 12.12
N ARG A 207 -9.43 6.48 10.91
CA ARG A 207 -8.11 5.96 10.50
C ARG A 207 -8.01 5.94 8.98
N LYS A 208 -6.80 5.65 8.43
CA LYS A 208 -6.60 5.45 6.99
C LYS A 208 -7.65 4.52 6.40
N PHE A 209 -8.17 4.88 5.24
CA PHE A 209 -9.11 4.10 4.45
C PHE A 209 -8.47 3.72 3.12
N LYS A 210 -8.52 2.46 2.74
CA LYS A 210 -7.85 1.91 1.55
C LYS A 210 -8.89 1.37 0.59
N THR A 211 -8.82 1.81 -0.67
CA THR A 211 -9.69 1.35 -1.76
C THR A 211 -8.89 0.57 -2.80
N ALA A 212 -9.50 -0.45 -3.39
CA ALA A 212 -8.98 -1.18 -4.54
C ALA A 212 -10.10 -1.40 -5.57
N ILE A 213 -9.82 -1.16 -6.86
CA ILE A 213 -10.79 -1.33 -7.94
C ILE A 213 -10.11 -2.06 -9.10
N SER A 214 -10.63 -3.21 -9.50
CA SER A 214 -10.15 -3.94 -10.66
C SER A 214 -11.30 -4.54 -11.45
N GLY A 215 -11.39 -4.20 -12.73
CA GLY A 215 -12.24 -4.89 -13.68
C GLY A 215 -11.50 -5.98 -14.45
N ASN A 216 -10.24 -6.27 -14.11
CA ASN A 216 -9.44 -7.31 -14.73
C ASN A 216 -9.76 -8.69 -14.14
N ALA A 217 -9.83 -9.72 -14.98
CA ALA A 217 -10.08 -11.09 -14.55
C ALA A 217 -9.03 -11.64 -13.60
N ARG A 218 -7.81 -11.08 -13.60
CA ARG A 218 -6.71 -11.48 -12.67
C ARG A 218 -6.88 -10.94 -11.25
N GLN A 219 -7.81 -9.99 -11.02
CA GLN A 219 -8.02 -9.37 -9.69
C GLN A 219 -6.73 -8.80 -9.09
N ASP A 220 -5.99 -8.07 -9.87
CA ASP A 220 -4.59 -7.63 -9.70
C ASP A 220 -4.35 -6.51 -8.67
N VAL A 221 -5.31 -6.25 -7.78
CA VAL A 221 -5.30 -5.14 -6.81
C VAL A 221 -5.26 -5.56 -5.34
N VAL A 222 -5.00 -6.83 -5.04
CA VAL A 222 -4.98 -7.38 -3.67
C VAL A 222 -6.18 -6.94 -2.82
N HIS A 223 -7.37 -7.09 -3.39
CA HIS A 223 -8.62 -6.58 -2.84
C HIS A 223 -8.92 -7.10 -1.43
N GLU A 224 -8.52 -8.31 -1.10
CA GLU A 224 -8.78 -9.00 0.16
C GLU A 224 -8.27 -8.25 1.40
N ILE A 225 -7.32 -7.35 1.23
CA ILE A 225 -6.67 -6.62 2.31
C ILE A 225 -6.91 -5.10 2.27
N ASN A 226 -7.94 -4.66 1.54
CA ASN A 226 -8.38 -3.28 1.47
C ASN A 226 -9.68 -3.06 2.26
N ASP A 227 -9.92 -1.83 2.73
CA ASP A 227 -11.11 -1.48 3.50
C ASP A 227 -12.38 -1.56 2.65
N LEU A 228 -12.26 -1.19 1.38
CA LEU A 228 -13.30 -1.28 0.35
C LEU A 228 -12.67 -1.77 -0.95
N ALA A 229 -13.34 -2.66 -1.67
CA ALA A 229 -12.91 -3.04 -3.00
C ALA A 229 -14.10 -3.30 -3.94
N PHE A 230 -13.85 -3.07 -5.23
CA PHE A 230 -14.76 -3.35 -6.33
C PHE A 230 -14.06 -4.26 -7.33
N ILE A 231 -14.60 -5.45 -7.56
CA ILE A 231 -14.02 -6.48 -8.43
C ILE A 231 -14.97 -6.80 -9.56
N GLY A 232 -14.49 -6.72 -10.80
CA GLY A 232 -15.27 -6.91 -12.02
C GLY A 232 -15.99 -8.25 -12.07
N VAL A 233 -17.26 -8.20 -12.43
CA VAL A 233 -18.13 -9.36 -12.63
C VAL A 233 -19.10 -9.11 -13.78
N GLU A 234 -19.57 -10.18 -14.43
CA GLU A 234 -20.68 -10.15 -15.38
C GLU A 234 -21.99 -10.50 -14.69
N HIS A 235 -22.90 -9.54 -14.57
CA HIS A 235 -24.25 -9.80 -14.07
C HIS A 235 -25.14 -10.34 -15.20
N PRO A 236 -25.93 -11.41 -14.99
CA PRO A 236 -26.71 -12.05 -16.06
C PRO A 236 -27.70 -11.12 -16.78
N GLU A 237 -28.24 -10.14 -16.06
CA GLU A 237 -29.25 -9.22 -16.58
C GLU A 237 -28.75 -7.79 -16.80
N LEU A 238 -27.76 -7.35 -16.00
CA LEU A 238 -27.28 -5.97 -15.97
C LEU A 238 -25.95 -5.76 -16.72
N GLY A 239 -25.33 -6.85 -17.19
CA GLY A 239 -24.04 -6.79 -17.88
C GLY A 239 -22.84 -6.57 -16.93
N PRO A 240 -21.73 -6.02 -17.44
CA PRO A 240 -20.50 -5.85 -16.67
C PRO A 240 -20.66 -4.80 -15.57
N GLY A 241 -20.06 -5.08 -14.42
CA GLY A 241 -20.03 -4.22 -13.25
C GLY A 241 -19.11 -4.80 -12.18
N PHE A 242 -19.41 -4.57 -10.92
CA PHE A 242 -18.52 -4.95 -9.82
C PHE A 242 -19.27 -5.64 -8.68
N GLU A 243 -18.62 -6.66 -8.11
CA GLU A 243 -18.91 -7.13 -6.77
C GLU A 243 -18.21 -6.21 -5.74
N CYS A 244 -18.89 -5.88 -4.64
CA CYS A 244 -18.39 -5.00 -3.59
C CYS A 244 -17.91 -5.79 -2.38
N TYR A 245 -16.68 -5.51 -1.90
CA TYR A 245 -16.07 -6.11 -0.73
C TYR A 245 -15.73 -5.05 0.33
N VAL A 246 -15.89 -5.37 1.62
CA VAL A 246 -15.58 -4.46 2.73
C VAL A 246 -14.81 -5.14 3.86
N GLY A 247 -14.03 -4.34 4.60
CA GLY A 247 -13.49 -4.73 5.89
C GLY A 247 -12.16 -5.49 5.86
N GLY A 248 -11.41 -5.45 4.77
CA GLY A 248 -10.06 -6.03 4.70
C GLY A 248 -8.97 -5.18 5.36
N GLY A 249 -7.91 -5.82 5.81
CA GLY A 249 -6.73 -5.12 6.32
C GLY A 249 -5.81 -5.97 7.17
N LEU A 250 -4.53 -5.77 7.01
CA LEU A 250 -3.45 -6.43 7.75
C LEU A 250 -3.13 -5.72 9.08
N SER A 251 -1.91 -5.87 9.60
CA SER A 251 -1.39 -5.38 10.87
C SER A 251 -1.70 -6.32 12.05
N THR A 252 -1.75 -5.83 13.28
CA THR A 252 -1.84 -6.67 14.50
C THR A 252 -3.09 -7.56 14.59
N ASN A 253 -4.17 -7.17 13.93
CA ASN A 253 -5.42 -7.93 13.86
C ASN A 253 -5.84 -8.06 12.38
N PRO A 254 -5.22 -8.95 11.61
CA PRO A 254 -5.53 -9.10 10.19
C PRO A 254 -6.94 -9.63 9.98
N MET A 255 -7.62 -9.10 8.96
CA MET A 255 -8.95 -9.57 8.52
C MET A 255 -8.99 -9.47 7.00
N LEU A 256 -9.58 -10.47 6.34
CA LEU A 256 -9.87 -10.44 4.92
C LEU A 256 -11.17 -9.67 4.68
N ALA A 257 -11.24 -8.99 3.55
CA ALA A 257 -12.46 -8.33 3.09
C ALA A 257 -13.57 -9.35 2.86
N GLN A 258 -14.79 -8.95 3.13
CA GLN A 258 -15.98 -9.77 2.97
C GLN A 258 -16.85 -9.19 1.87
N SER A 259 -17.43 -10.06 1.03
CA SER A 259 -18.39 -9.65 0.01
C SER A 259 -19.66 -9.10 0.68
N LEU A 260 -20.18 -8.00 0.14
CA LEU A 260 -21.52 -7.50 0.49
C LEU A 260 -22.65 -8.24 -0.24
N GLY A 261 -22.31 -9.09 -1.24
CA GLY A 261 -23.29 -9.71 -2.12
C GLY A 261 -24.04 -8.71 -3.02
N ALA A 262 -23.51 -7.51 -3.17
CA ALA A 262 -24.11 -6.41 -3.92
C ALA A 262 -23.38 -6.22 -5.25
N PHE A 263 -24.16 -6.04 -6.32
CA PHE A 263 -23.68 -5.62 -7.63
C PHE A 263 -23.70 -4.09 -7.73
N VAL A 264 -22.64 -3.52 -8.28
CA VAL A 264 -22.47 -2.07 -8.44
C VAL A 264 -22.09 -1.78 -9.88
N THR A 265 -22.85 -0.93 -10.57
CA THR A 265 -22.48 -0.49 -11.93
C THR A 265 -21.30 0.48 -11.89
N LEU A 266 -20.62 0.67 -13.02
CA LEU A 266 -19.49 1.61 -13.13
C LEU A 266 -19.86 3.03 -12.66
N GLU A 267 -21.06 3.48 -13.01
CA GLU A 267 -21.57 4.81 -12.67
C GLU A 267 -21.87 4.96 -11.18
N GLN A 268 -22.26 3.86 -10.51
CA GLN A 268 -22.58 3.85 -9.07
C GLN A 268 -21.32 3.76 -8.19
N VAL A 269 -20.18 3.29 -8.71
CA VAL A 269 -18.95 3.09 -7.92
C VAL A 269 -18.57 4.34 -7.10
N PRO A 270 -18.54 5.57 -7.66
CA PRO A 270 -18.17 6.75 -6.87
C PRO A 270 -19.17 7.06 -5.74
N ASP A 271 -20.47 6.87 -5.96
CA ASP A 271 -21.51 7.10 -4.96
C ASP A 271 -21.44 6.06 -3.84
N VAL A 272 -21.32 4.78 -4.18
CA VAL A 272 -21.14 3.70 -3.20
C VAL A 272 -19.84 3.91 -2.40
N TRP A 273 -18.74 4.30 -3.06
CA TRP A 273 -17.48 4.62 -2.41
C TRP A 273 -17.65 5.74 -1.39
N ALA A 274 -18.25 6.87 -1.78
CA ALA A 274 -18.44 8.02 -0.89
C ALA A 274 -19.29 7.66 0.33
N ASN A 275 -20.36 6.90 0.13
CA ASN A 275 -21.27 6.51 1.22
C ASN A 275 -20.66 5.47 2.17
N VAL A 276 -19.84 4.54 1.69
CA VAL A 276 -19.06 3.64 2.57
C VAL A 276 -18.04 4.44 3.39
N VAL A 277 -17.39 5.46 2.81
CA VAL A 277 -16.48 6.34 3.55
C VAL A 277 -17.24 7.15 4.60
N ARG A 278 -18.44 7.66 4.29
CA ARG A 278 -19.32 8.37 5.25
C ARG A 278 -19.72 7.45 6.42
N ILE A 279 -20.12 6.21 6.15
CA ILE A 279 -20.40 5.22 7.22
C ILE A 279 -19.18 5.05 8.11
N PHE A 280 -17.99 4.93 7.54
CA PHE A 280 -16.76 4.80 8.31
C PHE A 280 -16.46 6.06 9.12
N ARG A 281 -16.64 7.26 8.56
CA ARG A 281 -16.50 8.53 9.25
C ARG A 281 -17.44 8.61 10.47
N ASP A 282 -18.69 8.23 10.28
CA ASP A 282 -19.77 8.44 11.23
C ASP A 282 -19.81 7.37 12.33
N TYR A 283 -19.56 6.11 11.99
CA TYR A 283 -19.66 4.96 12.90
C TYR A 283 -18.32 4.30 13.25
N GLY A 284 -17.24 4.64 12.56
CA GLY A 284 -15.92 4.09 12.82
C GLY A 284 -15.43 4.37 14.23
N TYR A 285 -14.78 3.38 14.84
CA TYR A 285 -14.29 3.48 16.20
C TYR A 285 -13.06 4.40 16.30
N ARG A 286 -13.13 5.46 17.13
CA ARG A 286 -12.09 6.50 17.21
C ARG A 286 -11.24 6.45 18.48
N ARG A 287 -11.72 5.81 19.54
CA ARG A 287 -11.09 5.87 20.87
C ARG A 287 -9.70 5.23 20.95
N LEU A 288 -9.50 4.09 20.26
CA LEU A 288 -8.23 3.36 20.25
C LEU A 288 -7.74 3.25 18.81
N ARG A 289 -6.66 3.90 18.49
CA ARG A 289 -6.10 3.94 17.12
C ARG A 289 -5.79 2.56 16.53
N ASN A 290 -5.40 1.58 17.34
CA ASN A 290 -5.16 0.21 16.89
C ASN A 290 -6.44 -0.60 16.60
N ARG A 291 -7.62 -0.02 16.86
CA ARG A 291 -8.94 -0.58 16.57
C ARG A 291 -9.83 0.34 15.73
N ALA A 292 -9.25 1.36 15.13
CA ALA A 292 -9.98 2.43 14.43
C ALA A 292 -10.19 2.15 12.92
N ARG A 293 -9.82 0.97 12.39
CA ARG A 293 -10.02 0.62 10.98
C ARG A 293 -11.44 0.12 10.70
N LEU A 294 -11.93 0.32 9.47
CA LEU A 294 -13.26 -0.14 9.01
C LEU A 294 -13.53 -1.61 9.32
N LYS A 295 -12.55 -2.48 9.18
CA LYS A 295 -12.68 -3.92 9.45
C LYS A 295 -13.25 -4.25 10.84
N PHE A 296 -13.03 -3.40 11.83
CA PHE A 296 -13.59 -3.61 13.17
C PHE A 296 -15.08 -3.27 13.24
N LEU A 297 -15.52 -2.26 12.47
CA LEU A 297 -16.94 -1.94 12.32
C LEU A 297 -17.67 -3.06 11.57
N VAL A 298 -17.11 -3.53 10.45
CA VAL A 298 -17.67 -4.64 9.67
C VAL A 298 -17.74 -5.92 10.51
N LYS A 299 -16.71 -6.22 11.30
CA LYS A 299 -16.73 -7.37 12.23
C LYS A 299 -17.82 -7.26 13.30
N GLU A 300 -18.10 -6.05 13.79
CA GLU A 300 -19.11 -5.82 14.83
C GLU A 300 -20.54 -5.91 14.26
N TRP A 301 -20.75 -5.35 13.08
CA TRP A 301 -22.07 -5.29 12.46
C TRP A 301 -22.44 -6.54 11.64
N GLY A 302 -21.46 -7.18 11.02
CA GLY A 302 -21.67 -8.12 9.93
C GLY A 302 -21.98 -7.42 8.61
N VAL A 303 -21.81 -8.16 7.51
CA VAL A 303 -22.01 -7.60 6.15
C VAL A 303 -23.46 -7.29 5.83
N GLU A 304 -24.41 -8.08 6.34
CA GLU A 304 -25.85 -7.88 6.12
C GLU A 304 -26.33 -6.53 6.70
N LYS A 305 -25.96 -6.25 7.97
CA LYS A 305 -26.31 -4.97 8.59
C LYS A 305 -25.57 -3.82 7.92
N PHE A 306 -24.30 -4.02 7.53
CA PHE A 306 -23.52 -2.99 6.84
C PHE A 306 -24.17 -2.61 5.52
N ARG A 307 -24.56 -3.59 4.69
CA ARG A 307 -25.26 -3.40 3.42
C ARG A 307 -26.59 -2.68 3.61
N ARG A 308 -27.42 -3.14 4.56
CA ARG A 308 -28.72 -2.51 4.85
C ARG A 308 -28.56 -1.03 5.23
N ILE A 309 -27.63 -0.68 6.11
CA ILE A 309 -27.36 0.72 6.46
C ILE A 309 -26.85 1.52 5.26
N LEU A 310 -25.98 0.94 4.44
CA LEU A 310 -25.50 1.57 3.21
C LEU A 310 -26.67 1.91 2.28
N GLU A 311 -27.59 0.98 2.04
CA GLU A 311 -28.71 1.13 1.13
C GLU A 311 -29.81 2.06 1.69
N GLU A 312 -30.24 1.84 2.94
CA GLU A 312 -31.38 2.54 3.54
C GLU A 312 -31.02 3.95 4.03
N ASP A 313 -29.88 4.11 4.75
CA ASP A 313 -29.56 5.36 5.45
C ASP A 313 -28.65 6.30 4.63
N TYR A 314 -27.88 5.77 3.67
CA TYR A 314 -26.87 6.55 2.94
C TYR A 314 -27.13 6.65 1.44
N LEU A 315 -27.40 5.56 0.74
CA LEU A 315 -27.67 5.60 -0.72
C LEU A 315 -29.10 6.03 -1.02
N GLY A 316 -30.07 5.60 -0.22
CA GLY A 316 -31.50 5.82 -0.49
C GLY A 316 -32.07 4.93 -1.61
N TYR A 317 -31.30 3.94 -2.06
CA TYR A 317 -31.72 2.92 -3.03
C TYR A 317 -31.06 1.58 -2.73
N ALA A 318 -31.70 0.48 -3.12
CA ALA A 318 -31.17 -0.86 -2.98
C ALA A 318 -30.18 -1.18 -4.12
N LEU A 319 -29.10 -1.86 -3.78
CA LEU A 319 -28.17 -2.43 -4.76
C LEU A 319 -28.68 -3.83 -5.16
N PRO A 320 -28.66 -4.18 -6.47
CA PRO A 320 -28.98 -5.54 -6.89
C PRO A 320 -28.08 -6.58 -6.22
N ASP A 321 -28.57 -7.79 -6.01
CA ASP A 321 -27.72 -8.92 -5.67
C ASP A 321 -26.83 -9.27 -6.86
N GLY A 322 -25.58 -9.60 -6.62
CA GLY A 322 -24.61 -9.84 -7.70
C GLY A 322 -23.95 -11.22 -7.63
N PRO A 323 -23.41 -11.67 -8.75
CA PRO A 323 -22.56 -12.84 -8.75
C PRO A 323 -21.29 -12.57 -7.92
N LYS A 324 -20.69 -13.62 -7.39
CA LYS A 324 -19.37 -13.53 -6.80
C LYS A 324 -18.32 -13.41 -7.89
N ALA A 325 -17.31 -12.61 -7.65
CA ALA A 325 -16.13 -12.57 -8.51
C ALA A 325 -15.54 -13.98 -8.62
N PRO A 326 -15.18 -14.43 -9.83
CA PRO A 326 -14.61 -15.76 -10.00
C PRO A 326 -13.30 -15.88 -9.21
N ASN A 327 -13.06 -17.06 -8.64
CA ASN A 327 -11.76 -17.36 -8.07
C ASN A 327 -10.72 -17.34 -9.19
N ASN A 328 -9.63 -16.61 -8.97
CA ASN A 328 -8.58 -16.51 -9.96
C ASN A 328 -7.36 -17.34 -9.52
N LEU A 329 -7.00 -18.32 -10.35
CA LEU A 329 -5.87 -19.24 -10.15
C LEU A 329 -4.58 -18.75 -10.82
N VAL A 330 -4.62 -17.68 -11.62
CA VAL A 330 -3.44 -17.18 -12.33
C VAL A 330 -2.66 -16.17 -11.48
N ASP A 331 -1.41 -15.97 -11.87
CA ASP A 331 -0.56 -14.94 -11.29
C ASP A 331 -1.23 -13.56 -11.38
N ARG A 332 -1.17 -12.82 -10.29
CA ARG A 332 -1.75 -11.49 -10.18
C ARG A 332 -0.78 -10.37 -10.53
N ASP A 333 0.50 -10.69 -10.62
CA ASP A 333 1.50 -9.77 -11.13
C ASP A 333 1.44 -9.65 -12.66
N HIS A 334 2.22 -8.73 -13.19
CA HIS A 334 2.25 -8.42 -14.61
C HIS A 334 3.66 -8.50 -15.21
N ILE A 335 4.55 -9.29 -14.61
CA ILE A 335 5.90 -9.48 -15.10
C ILE A 335 5.86 -10.24 -16.42
N GLY A 336 6.72 -9.83 -17.37
CA GLY A 336 6.81 -10.45 -18.69
C GLY A 336 6.10 -9.68 -19.79
N VAL A 337 5.85 -10.36 -20.91
CA VAL A 337 5.22 -9.80 -22.11
C VAL A 337 3.79 -10.31 -22.21
N HIS A 338 2.84 -9.39 -22.35
CA HIS A 338 1.42 -9.71 -22.38
C HIS A 338 0.71 -8.97 -23.51
N GLU A 339 -0.26 -9.61 -24.14
CA GLU A 339 -1.05 -9.04 -25.23
C GLU A 339 -2.04 -7.98 -24.72
N GLN A 340 -2.20 -6.90 -25.48
CA GLN A 340 -3.27 -5.91 -25.33
C GLN A 340 -4.39 -6.14 -26.34
N LYS A 341 -5.56 -5.57 -26.07
CA LYS A 341 -6.74 -5.69 -26.95
C LYS A 341 -6.58 -4.98 -28.30
N ASP A 342 -5.64 -4.04 -28.42
CA ASP A 342 -5.33 -3.30 -29.66
C ASP A 342 -4.30 -3.99 -30.56
N GLY A 343 -3.79 -5.16 -30.17
CA GLY A 343 -2.78 -5.92 -30.90
C GLY A 343 -1.34 -5.55 -30.53
N ASN A 344 -1.12 -4.52 -29.72
CA ASN A 344 0.17 -4.26 -29.10
C ASN A 344 0.37 -5.18 -27.87
N VAL A 345 1.50 -5.01 -27.20
CA VAL A 345 1.78 -5.71 -25.94
C VAL A 345 2.13 -4.71 -24.85
N TYR A 346 2.04 -5.12 -23.60
CA TYR A 346 2.71 -4.46 -22.50
C TYR A 346 3.83 -5.35 -21.95
N ILE A 347 4.88 -4.71 -21.45
CA ILE A 347 6.02 -5.39 -20.84
C ILE A 347 6.07 -4.96 -19.37
N GLY A 348 5.99 -5.95 -18.47
CA GLY A 348 6.16 -5.75 -17.05
C GLY A 348 7.58 -6.11 -16.59
N VAL A 349 8.20 -5.18 -15.86
CA VAL A 349 9.54 -5.35 -15.28
C VAL A 349 9.51 -5.09 -13.78
N LYS A 350 10.37 -5.76 -13.03
CA LYS A 350 10.46 -5.59 -11.59
C LYS A 350 11.81 -5.00 -11.18
N PRO A 351 11.84 -3.72 -10.80
CA PRO A 351 12.99 -3.17 -10.09
C PRO A 351 13.24 -3.94 -8.78
N THR A 352 14.49 -4.15 -8.42
CA THR A 352 14.84 -4.89 -7.20
C THR A 352 14.13 -4.31 -5.97
N LEU A 353 13.20 -5.06 -5.40
CA LEU A 353 12.32 -4.63 -4.29
C LEU A 353 11.53 -3.35 -4.55
N GLY A 354 11.38 -2.94 -5.81
CA GLY A 354 10.75 -1.68 -6.21
C GLY A 354 11.63 -0.46 -6.00
N HIS A 355 12.93 -0.63 -5.83
CA HIS A 355 13.89 0.47 -5.68
C HIS A 355 14.55 0.83 -7.02
N MET A 356 14.61 2.13 -7.29
CA MET A 356 15.28 2.71 -8.46
C MET A 356 16.05 3.96 -8.05
N SER A 357 17.01 4.36 -8.85
CA SER A 357 17.55 5.72 -8.76
C SER A 357 16.72 6.71 -9.60
N GLY A 358 16.88 8.01 -9.35
CA GLY A 358 16.24 9.04 -10.16
C GLY A 358 16.70 8.95 -11.62
N GLU A 359 17.99 8.71 -11.84
CA GLU A 359 18.59 8.54 -13.17
C GLU A 359 18.01 7.32 -13.90
N GLN A 360 17.81 6.19 -13.19
CA GLN A 360 17.15 5.01 -13.77
C GLN A 360 15.70 5.30 -14.18
N LEU A 361 14.96 6.08 -13.38
CA LEU A 361 13.58 6.44 -13.73
C LEU A 361 13.52 7.37 -14.94
N ILE A 362 14.46 8.33 -15.06
CA ILE A 362 14.60 9.18 -16.24
C ILE A 362 14.95 8.33 -17.47
N ALA A 363 15.98 7.50 -17.35
CA ALA A 363 16.40 6.62 -18.44
C ALA A 363 15.30 5.66 -18.91
N LEU A 364 14.48 5.16 -17.97
CA LEU A 364 13.31 4.35 -18.30
C LEU A 364 12.26 5.14 -19.09
N ALA A 365 12.00 6.40 -18.71
CA ALA A 365 11.09 7.27 -19.45
C ALA A 365 11.61 7.56 -20.87
N ASP A 366 12.90 7.85 -21.02
CA ASP A 366 13.55 8.09 -22.30
C ASP A 366 13.53 6.83 -23.18
N LEU A 367 13.80 5.67 -22.59
CA LEU A 367 13.74 4.39 -23.28
C LEU A 367 12.31 4.09 -23.74
N ALA A 368 11.31 4.28 -22.90
CA ALA A 368 9.91 4.10 -23.24
C ALA A 368 9.52 4.96 -24.45
N GLU A 369 9.87 6.25 -24.45
CA GLU A 369 9.60 7.18 -25.57
C GLU A 369 10.33 6.78 -26.86
N LYS A 370 11.55 6.25 -26.77
CA LYS A 370 12.30 5.70 -27.94
C LYS A 370 11.49 4.64 -28.68
N TYR A 371 10.68 3.85 -27.95
CA TYR A 371 9.80 2.82 -28.51
C TYR A 371 8.33 3.26 -28.70
N GLY A 372 8.07 4.57 -28.58
CA GLY A 372 6.73 5.14 -28.76
C GLY A 372 5.77 4.93 -27.60
N VAL A 373 6.28 4.50 -26.45
CA VAL A 373 5.52 4.34 -25.22
C VAL A 373 5.47 5.64 -24.45
N THR A 374 4.28 6.12 -24.10
CA THR A 374 4.08 7.35 -23.31
C THR A 374 3.44 7.09 -21.96
N ASP A 375 2.92 5.88 -21.76
CA ASP A 375 2.22 5.45 -20.56
C ASP A 375 2.96 4.34 -19.84
N LEU A 376 3.30 4.63 -18.59
CA LEU A 376 3.80 3.66 -17.62
C LEU A 376 2.70 3.34 -16.61
N ARG A 377 2.78 2.17 -15.95
CA ARG A 377 1.91 1.80 -14.85
C ARG A 377 2.74 1.22 -13.71
N PHE A 378 2.43 1.66 -12.50
CA PHE A 378 2.95 1.04 -11.28
C PHE A 378 1.95 -0.01 -10.78
N THR A 379 2.45 -1.15 -10.28
CA THR A 379 1.61 -2.25 -9.82
C THR A 379 1.63 -2.40 -8.29
N PRO A 380 0.62 -3.06 -7.71
CA PRO A 380 0.64 -3.42 -6.29
C PRO A 380 1.75 -4.41 -5.89
N PHE A 381 2.50 -4.94 -6.86
CA PHE A 381 3.62 -5.84 -6.68
C PHE A 381 4.98 -5.16 -6.88
N LYS A 382 4.97 -3.79 -6.96
CA LYS A 382 6.16 -2.94 -7.15
C LYS A 382 6.86 -3.15 -8.50
N GLU A 383 6.09 -3.36 -9.52
CA GLU A 383 6.53 -3.47 -10.91
C GLU A 383 6.26 -2.17 -11.67
N VAL A 384 6.91 -2.02 -12.81
CA VAL A 384 6.62 -1.00 -13.79
C VAL A 384 6.21 -1.68 -15.10
N LEU A 385 5.09 -1.24 -15.67
CA LEU A 385 4.62 -1.71 -16.97
C LEU A 385 4.87 -0.61 -18.02
N LEU A 386 5.35 -1.02 -19.19
CA LEU A 386 5.46 -0.20 -20.40
C LEU A 386 4.32 -0.62 -21.33
N LEU A 387 3.40 0.29 -21.63
CA LEU A 387 2.18 -0.02 -22.38
C LEU A 387 2.29 0.35 -23.87
N GLY A 388 1.60 -0.38 -24.73
CA GLY A 388 1.50 -0.06 -26.15
C GLY A 388 2.76 -0.35 -26.96
N VAL A 389 3.58 -1.30 -26.50
CA VAL A 389 4.79 -1.74 -27.20
C VAL A 389 4.40 -2.52 -28.44
N LYS A 390 5.01 -2.23 -29.58
CA LYS A 390 4.80 -2.98 -30.81
C LYS A 390 5.44 -4.38 -30.71
N PRO A 391 4.78 -5.44 -31.21
CA PRO A 391 5.33 -6.79 -31.15
C PRO A 391 6.75 -6.93 -31.73
N GLU A 392 7.05 -6.20 -32.81
CA GLU A 392 8.38 -6.21 -33.45
C GLU A 392 9.50 -5.56 -32.64
N ASP A 393 9.17 -4.76 -31.63
CA ASP A 393 10.14 -4.06 -30.77
C ASP A 393 10.42 -4.81 -29.46
N VAL A 394 9.66 -5.84 -29.13
CA VAL A 394 9.71 -6.54 -27.82
C VAL A 394 11.11 -7.01 -27.46
N GLU A 395 11.77 -7.78 -28.34
CA GLU A 395 13.08 -8.36 -28.04
C GLU A 395 14.15 -7.28 -27.80
N LYS A 396 14.11 -6.19 -28.58
CA LYS A 396 15.07 -5.09 -28.44
C LYS A 396 14.81 -4.31 -27.14
N LEU A 397 13.54 -4.01 -26.85
CA LEU A 397 13.18 -3.30 -25.63
C LEU A 397 13.51 -4.14 -24.38
N GLN A 398 13.29 -5.46 -24.40
CA GLN A 398 13.69 -6.33 -23.30
C GLN A 398 15.20 -6.30 -23.07
N ALA A 399 16.02 -6.35 -24.13
CA ALA A 399 17.47 -6.26 -24.01
C ALA A 399 17.92 -4.91 -23.43
N ASP A 400 17.36 -3.78 -23.94
CA ASP A 400 17.66 -2.44 -23.42
C ASP A 400 17.26 -2.30 -21.93
N LEU A 401 16.13 -2.92 -21.51
CA LEU A 401 15.67 -2.93 -20.11
C LEU A 401 16.60 -3.78 -19.21
N GLU A 402 17.07 -4.92 -19.69
CA GLU A 402 18.02 -5.78 -18.96
C GLU A 402 19.36 -5.08 -18.73
N GLU A 403 19.85 -4.30 -19.70
CA GLU A 403 21.05 -3.46 -19.53
C GLU A 403 20.89 -2.42 -18.40
N MET A 404 19.65 -2.01 -18.13
CA MET A 404 19.31 -1.11 -17.02
C MET A 404 19.10 -1.85 -15.70
N GLY A 405 19.21 -3.19 -15.65
CA GLY A 405 18.90 -4.00 -14.47
C GLY A 405 17.38 -4.17 -14.21
N LEU A 406 16.55 -3.96 -15.24
CA LEU A 406 15.10 -4.12 -15.18
C LEU A 406 14.69 -5.39 -15.93
N TYR A 407 14.43 -6.45 -15.22
CA TYR A 407 14.19 -7.77 -15.78
C TYR A 407 12.70 -8.03 -16.00
N SER A 408 12.35 -8.46 -17.20
CA SER A 408 11.02 -8.97 -17.56
C SER A 408 10.88 -10.49 -17.30
N LYS A 409 11.96 -11.15 -16.94
CA LYS A 409 12.02 -12.58 -16.58
C LYS A 409 12.95 -12.77 -15.38
N PRO A 410 12.64 -12.19 -14.21
CA PRO A 410 13.40 -12.44 -13.00
C PRO A 410 13.17 -13.88 -12.53
N SER A 411 14.06 -14.42 -11.69
CA SER A 411 13.81 -15.69 -11.00
C SER A 411 12.53 -15.61 -10.15
N GLU A 412 11.90 -16.76 -9.86
CA GLU A 412 10.72 -16.81 -8.99
C GLU A 412 11.02 -16.27 -7.58
N PHE A 413 12.24 -16.39 -7.09
CA PHE A 413 12.66 -15.75 -5.84
C PHE A 413 12.57 -14.23 -5.92
N ARG A 414 13.08 -13.60 -6.97
CA ARG A 414 13.00 -12.13 -7.13
C ARG A 414 11.60 -11.67 -7.47
N ARG A 415 10.86 -12.44 -8.26
CA ARG A 415 9.48 -12.17 -8.63
C ARG A 415 8.58 -12.10 -7.41
N GLY A 416 8.63 -13.08 -6.52
CA GLY A 416 7.79 -13.17 -5.33
C GLY A 416 8.30 -12.43 -4.09
N LEU A 417 9.51 -11.82 -4.15
CA LEU A 417 10.10 -11.16 -3.00
C LEU A 417 9.52 -9.78 -2.76
N LEU A 418 9.10 -9.52 -1.51
CA LEU A 418 8.64 -8.22 -1.04
C LEU A 418 9.34 -7.84 0.26
N SER A 419 9.75 -6.58 0.39
CA SER A 419 10.22 -6.02 1.64
C SER A 419 9.58 -4.66 1.94
N CYS A 420 9.47 -4.32 3.21
CA CYS A 420 9.16 -2.96 3.63
C CYS A 420 10.44 -2.11 3.70
N THR A 421 10.30 -0.84 4.09
CA THR A 421 11.43 0.10 4.19
C THR A 421 12.50 -0.33 5.21
N GLY A 422 12.11 -0.98 6.33
CA GLY A 422 13.06 -1.45 7.33
C GLY A 422 13.73 -0.36 8.18
N LEU A 423 14.81 -0.74 8.85
CA LEU A 423 15.59 0.16 9.72
C LEU A 423 16.22 1.34 8.97
N GLU A 424 16.42 1.21 7.67
CA GLU A 424 17.08 2.23 6.87
C GLU A 424 16.39 3.60 6.98
N TYR A 425 15.03 3.62 7.04
CA TYR A 425 14.29 4.87 7.10
C TYR A 425 13.10 4.85 8.07
N CYS A 426 12.65 3.68 8.55
CA CYS A 426 11.41 3.58 9.32
C CYS A 426 11.66 3.53 10.84
N LYS A 427 11.13 4.51 11.58
CA LYS A 427 11.23 4.58 13.05
C LYS A 427 10.55 3.40 13.79
N LEU A 428 9.63 2.70 13.11
CA LEU A 428 8.86 1.58 13.67
C LEU A 428 9.50 0.21 13.41
N ALA A 429 10.56 0.15 12.61
CA ALA A 429 11.23 -1.09 12.28
C ALA A 429 12.15 -1.57 13.42
N HIS A 430 12.23 -2.88 13.61
CA HIS A 430 13.13 -3.56 14.53
C HIS A 430 14.31 -4.24 13.83
N VAL A 431 14.20 -4.41 12.51
CA VAL A 431 15.19 -5.16 11.71
C VAL A 431 15.42 -4.49 10.37
N THR A 432 16.58 -4.72 9.83
CA THR A 432 16.93 -4.42 8.44
C THR A 432 16.13 -5.32 7.51
N THR A 433 15.58 -4.77 6.43
CA THR A 433 14.72 -5.55 5.53
C THR A 433 15.15 -5.54 4.08
N LYS A 434 15.44 -4.38 3.46
CA LYS A 434 15.75 -4.33 2.02
C LYS A 434 17.07 -5.03 1.69
N SER A 435 18.17 -4.64 2.31
CA SER A 435 19.47 -5.27 2.08
C SER A 435 19.43 -6.75 2.42
N ARG A 436 18.80 -7.13 3.56
CA ARG A 436 18.66 -8.54 3.94
C ARG A 436 17.80 -9.36 2.96
N ALA A 437 16.79 -8.73 2.35
CA ALA A 437 15.98 -9.39 1.32
C ALA A 437 16.77 -9.61 0.00
N ILE A 438 17.62 -8.64 -0.38
CA ILE A 438 18.48 -8.79 -1.56
C ILE A 438 19.47 -9.94 -1.33
N GLU A 439 20.20 -9.92 -0.22
CA GLU A 439 21.11 -10.99 0.17
C GLU A 439 20.42 -12.36 0.18
N LEU A 440 19.21 -12.45 0.75
CA LEU A 440 18.42 -13.68 0.77
C LEU A 440 18.11 -14.18 -0.65
N ALA A 441 17.72 -13.29 -1.57
CA ALA A 441 17.45 -13.68 -2.95
C ALA A 441 18.71 -14.19 -3.66
N ASP A 442 19.82 -13.45 -3.53
CA ASP A 442 21.11 -13.82 -4.13
C ASP A 442 21.56 -15.21 -3.66
N GLU A 443 21.51 -15.44 -2.33
CA GLU A 443 21.91 -16.71 -1.73
C GLU A 443 20.96 -17.88 -2.09
N LEU A 444 19.65 -17.62 -2.26
CA LEU A 444 18.69 -18.64 -2.70
C LEU A 444 18.88 -18.98 -4.18
N GLU A 445 19.13 -18.00 -5.04
CA GLU A 445 19.46 -18.22 -6.45
C GLU A 445 20.75 -19.02 -6.60
N GLU A 446 21.78 -18.74 -5.79
CA GLU A 446 23.02 -19.50 -5.80
C GLU A 446 22.81 -20.97 -5.40
N ARG A 447 21.91 -21.26 -4.46
CA ARG A 447 21.64 -22.60 -3.93
C ARG A 447 20.72 -23.45 -4.80
N PHE A 448 19.73 -22.82 -5.43
CA PHE A 448 18.66 -23.53 -6.14
C PHE A 448 18.66 -23.28 -7.66
N GLY A 449 19.31 -22.20 -8.13
CA GLY A 449 19.05 -21.65 -9.45
C GLY A 449 17.69 -20.95 -9.46
N ASP A 450 16.80 -21.34 -10.36
CA ASP A 450 15.41 -20.89 -10.39
C ASP A 450 14.45 -21.99 -9.89
N LEU A 451 13.25 -21.61 -9.53
CA LEU A 451 12.20 -22.54 -9.13
C LEU A 451 11.22 -22.78 -10.29
N ASP A 452 10.67 -24.00 -10.35
CA ASP A 452 9.62 -24.36 -11.31
C ASP A 452 8.22 -23.88 -10.88
N SER A 453 8.12 -23.30 -9.69
CA SER A 453 6.85 -22.86 -9.11
C SER A 453 6.98 -21.51 -8.41
N PRO A 454 5.96 -20.63 -8.51
CA PRO A 454 5.95 -19.35 -7.82
C PRO A 454 6.08 -19.49 -6.31
N ILE A 455 6.82 -18.58 -5.68
CA ILE A 455 6.95 -18.49 -4.23
C ILE A 455 6.91 -17.02 -3.79
N THR A 456 6.15 -16.72 -2.75
CA THR A 456 6.11 -15.37 -2.16
C THR A 456 6.85 -15.33 -0.82
N ILE A 457 7.86 -14.46 -0.74
CA ILE A 457 8.66 -14.25 0.47
C ILE A 457 8.53 -12.78 0.89
N SER A 458 8.11 -12.52 2.12
CA SER A 458 7.85 -11.14 2.57
C SER A 458 8.57 -10.80 3.86
N LEU A 459 9.49 -9.80 3.81
CA LEU A 459 10.23 -9.30 4.95
C LEU A 459 9.62 -8.00 5.48
N ASN A 460 9.21 -7.99 6.74
CA ASN A 460 8.66 -6.81 7.41
C ASN A 460 9.46 -6.44 8.64
N GLY A 461 9.80 -5.17 8.78
CA GLY A 461 10.54 -4.65 9.93
C GLY A 461 9.75 -4.62 11.24
N CYS A 462 8.41 -4.72 11.19
CA CYS A 462 7.54 -4.60 12.37
C CYS A 462 6.14 -5.23 12.12
N PRO A 463 5.23 -5.25 13.14
CA PRO A 463 3.89 -5.82 12.99
C PRO A 463 2.94 -5.11 12.03
N ASN A 464 3.31 -3.95 11.45
CA ASN A 464 2.42 -3.18 10.57
C ASN A 464 2.15 -3.85 9.22
N ALA A 465 2.92 -4.89 8.85
CA ALA A 465 2.71 -5.71 7.66
C ALA A 465 2.70 -4.91 6.34
N CYS A 466 3.60 -3.95 6.20
CA CYS A 466 3.71 -3.12 5.00
C CYS A 466 4.08 -3.93 3.75
N ALA A 467 4.84 -5.02 3.89
CA ALA A 467 5.15 -5.99 2.83
C ALA A 467 4.34 -7.29 2.96
N ARG A 468 3.16 -7.27 3.59
CA ARG A 468 2.14 -8.34 3.54
C ARG A 468 2.56 -9.71 4.11
N HIS A 469 3.52 -9.80 5.03
CA HIS A 469 4.01 -11.08 5.59
C HIS A 469 2.93 -12.05 6.10
N GLN A 470 1.72 -11.58 6.29
CA GLN A 470 0.61 -12.38 6.79
C GLN A 470 -0.12 -13.17 5.69
N VAL A 471 0.13 -12.82 4.42
CA VAL A 471 -0.51 -13.41 3.24
C VAL A 471 0.52 -13.81 2.18
N SER A 472 1.66 -14.29 2.62
CA SER A 472 2.75 -14.81 1.77
C SER A 472 3.08 -16.24 2.18
N ASP A 473 3.63 -17.05 1.28
CA ASP A 473 4.05 -18.42 1.55
C ASP A 473 5.04 -18.44 2.71
N ILE A 474 6.05 -17.56 2.67
CA ILE A 474 7.00 -17.33 3.76
C ILE A 474 6.91 -15.88 4.21
N GLY A 475 6.26 -15.65 5.33
CA GLY A 475 6.10 -14.34 5.93
C GLY A 475 7.04 -14.13 7.13
N LEU A 476 7.90 -13.12 7.06
CA LEU A 476 8.94 -12.82 8.03
C LEU A 476 8.62 -11.49 8.71
N LYS A 477 8.25 -11.55 10.01
CA LYS A 477 7.95 -10.37 10.81
C LYS A 477 9.12 -10.03 11.73
N GLY A 478 9.80 -8.94 11.50
CA GLY A 478 10.94 -8.45 12.28
C GLY A 478 10.62 -8.18 13.74
N GLN A 479 11.56 -8.51 14.58
CA GLN A 479 11.57 -8.27 16.01
C GLN A 479 12.97 -8.47 16.58
N MET A 480 13.27 -7.94 17.77
CA MET A 480 14.47 -8.28 18.50
C MET A 480 14.32 -9.69 19.11
N VAL A 481 15.36 -10.50 18.99
CA VAL A 481 15.44 -11.90 19.45
C VAL A 481 16.70 -12.06 20.30
N ALA A 482 16.62 -12.84 21.38
CA ALA A 482 17.82 -13.19 22.13
C ALA A 482 18.63 -14.25 21.36
N ASN A 483 19.94 -14.02 21.19
CA ASN A 483 20.90 -15.00 20.70
C ASN A 483 21.30 -15.99 21.83
N GLU A 484 22.23 -16.88 21.56
CA GLU A 484 22.71 -17.89 22.53
C GLU A 484 23.36 -17.24 23.76
N ASP A 485 23.98 -16.07 23.60
CA ASP A 485 24.62 -15.30 24.70
C ASP A 485 23.63 -14.44 25.49
N GLY A 486 22.32 -14.45 25.08
CA GLY A 486 21.27 -13.66 25.70
C GLY A 486 21.17 -12.21 25.19
N GLU A 487 21.97 -11.82 24.20
CA GLU A 487 21.95 -10.48 23.62
C GLU A 487 20.75 -10.35 22.67
N LYS A 488 20.16 -9.15 22.63
CA LYS A 488 19.07 -8.83 21.70
C LYS A 488 19.65 -8.46 20.33
N VAL A 489 19.39 -9.30 19.35
CA VAL A 489 19.81 -9.13 17.96
C VAL A 489 18.60 -9.14 17.01
N GLU A 490 18.80 -8.73 15.76
CA GLU A 490 17.76 -8.78 14.72
C GLU A 490 17.33 -10.22 14.43
N GLY A 491 16.03 -10.43 14.31
CA GLY A 491 15.48 -11.72 13.95
C GLY A 491 14.02 -11.63 13.52
N PHE A 492 13.44 -12.76 13.17
CA PHE A 492 12.11 -12.82 12.57
C PHE A 492 11.20 -13.83 13.26
N GLN A 493 9.95 -13.44 13.44
CA GLN A 493 8.85 -14.35 13.68
C GLN A 493 8.34 -14.86 12.33
N VAL A 494 8.30 -16.16 12.16
CA VAL A 494 7.90 -16.79 10.90
C VAL A 494 6.39 -17.04 10.83
N HIS A 495 5.83 -16.82 9.65
CA HIS A 495 4.47 -17.19 9.24
C HIS A 495 4.59 -18.02 7.96
N LEU A 496 3.91 -19.17 7.84
CA LEU A 496 3.96 -20.04 6.68
C LEU A 496 2.58 -20.31 6.09
N GLY A 497 2.51 -20.41 4.77
CA GLY A 497 1.31 -20.82 4.03
C GLY A 497 0.21 -19.76 3.99
N GLY A 498 0.56 -18.48 3.98
CA GLY A 498 -0.40 -17.42 3.69
C GLY A 498 -0.55 -17.22 2.18
N THR A 499 -1.74 -16.83 1.74
CA THR A 499 -2.01 -16.54 0.32
C THR A 499 -3.10 -15.49 0.15
N ILE A 500 -3.12 -14.89 -1.04
CA ILE A 500 -4.19 -14.04 -1.57
C ILE A 500 -4.75 -14.69 -2.83
N GLY A 501 -5.97 -14.35 -3.23
CA GLY A 501 -6.64 -15.00 -4.34
C GLY A 501 -7.51 -16.14 -3.90
N GLU A 502 -7.54 -17.20 -4.70
CA GLU A 502 -8.30 -18.39 -4.34
C GLU A 502 -7.79 -19.00 -3.03
N GLY A 503 -8.73 -19.27 -2.12
CA GLY A 503 -8.36 -19.78 -0.81
C GLY A 503 -7.61 -18.80 0.08
N ALA A 504 -7.73 -17.47 -0.18
CA ALA A 504 -7.06 -16.43 0.60
C ALA A 504 -7.12 -16.71 2.10
N ASN A 505 -5.95 -16.76 2.72
CA ASN A 505 -5.81 -17.06 4.14
C ASN A 505 -4.56 -16.41 4.73
N PHE A 506 -4.51 -16.37 6.06
CA PHE A 506 -3.34 -15.91 6.77
C PHE A 506 -2.35 -17.04 7.05
N GLY A 507 -1.09 -16.79 6.77
CA GLY A 507 0.00 -17.68 7.13
C GLY A 507 -0.01 -18.03 8.62
N ARG A 508 0.21 -19.30 8.92
CA ARG A 508 0.27 -19.82 10.28
C ARG A 508 1.50 -19.27 11.00
N LYS A 509 1.28 -18.46 12.02
CA LYS A 509 2.34 -17.99 12.90
C LYS A 509 2.94 -19.17 13.68
N LEU A 510 4.22 -19.42 13.49
CA LEU A 510 4.95 -20.46 14.24
C LEU A 510 5.29 -19.93 15.66
N ARG A 511 4.39 -20.21 16.61
CA ARG A 511 4.51 -19.71 17.99
C ARG A 511 5.75 -20.30 18.68
N GLY A 512 6.49 -19.44 19.40
CA GLY A 512 7.71 -19.84 20.09
C GLY A 512 8.92 -20.07 19.18
N HIS A 513 8.74 -20.04 17.87
CA HIS A 513 9.80 -20.20 16.88
C HIS A 513 10.20 -18.85 16.29
N LYS A 514 11.48 -18.54 16.39
CA LYS A 514 12.09 -17.31 15.90
C LYS A 514 13.40 -17.64 15.22
N VAL A 515 13.74 -16.90 14.20
CA VAL A 515 14.96 -17.10 13.40
C VAL A 515 15.81 -15.85 13.52
N LEU A 516 17.09 -16.02 13.79
CA LEU A 516 18.05 -14.91 13.76
C LEU A 516 18.22 -14.40 12.33
N SER A 517 18.46 -13.11 12.15
CA SER A 517 18.68 -12.53 10.82
C SER A 517 19.86 -13.18 10.11
N THR A 518 20.91 -13.54 10.85
CA THR A 518 22.10 -14.23 10.35
C THR A 518 21.85 -15.68 9.90
N GLU A 519 20.79 -16.32 10.40
CA GLU A 519 20.44 -17.73 10.08
C GLU A 519 19.31 -17.81 9.05
N LEU A 520 18.81 -16.65 8.56
CA LEU A 520 17.59 -16.57 7.79
C LEU A 520 17.66 -17.39 6.50
N THR A 521 18.75 -17.31 5.74
CA THR A 521 18.89 -18.02 4.47
C THR A 521 18.89 -19.52 4.66
N ASP A 522 19.63 -20.05 5.64
CA ASP A 522 19.64 -21.49 5.94
C ASP A 522 18.25 -21.98 6.38
N TYR A 523 17.53 -21.14 7.11
CA TYR A 523 16.16 -21.45 7.50
C TYR A 523 15.23 -21.50 6.28
N VAL A 524 15.23 -20.47 5.44
CA VAL A 524 14.39 -20.40 4.23
C VAL A 524 14.74 -21.52 3.26
N THR A 525 16.04 -21.84 3.08
CA THR A 525 16.50 -22.97 2.28
C THR A 525 15.83 -24.29 2.70
N ARG A 526 15.84 -24.58 4.00
CA ARG A 526 15.15 -25.79 4.51
C ARG A 526 13.63 -25.76 4.26
N VAL A 527 12.99 -24.61 4.36
CA VAL A 527 11.55 -24.49 4.09
C VAL A 527 11.24 -24.70 2.60
N VAL A 528 12.08 -24.20 1.71
CA VAL A 528 11.91 -24.34 0.25
C VAL A 528 12.15 -25.78 -0.22
N GLN A 529 13.03 -26.54 0.45
CA GLN A 529 13.35 -27.94 0.13
C GLN A 529 12.24 -28.93 0.53
N HIS A 530 11.29 -28.56 1.38
CA HIS A 530 10.24 -29.42 1.92
C HIS A 530 8.84 -28.94 1.58
#